data_e785d0ced6b6af4b44a6b47b7f4ba9e5
#
_entry.id   e785d0ced6b6af4b44a6b47b7f4ba9e5
#
_cell.length_a   1.000
_cell.length_b   1.000
_cell.length_c   1.000
_cell.angle_alpha   90.00
_cell.angle_beta   90.00
_cell.angle_gamma   90.00
#
_symmetry.space_group_name_H-M   'P 1'
#
loop_
_entity.id
_entity.type
_entity.pdbx_description
1 polymer ?
#
loop_
_entity_poly.entity_id
_entity_poly.type
_entity_poly.pdbx_seq_one_letter_code
_entity_poly.pdbx_strand_id
1 'polypeptide(L)'
;MADTQFNTWHYGDAQRGNLKGTARTLDEADGAIELDNGVISRDGWAVIDDSAANIIIETDTVNGKANPFGTWVSPRATAETDLYFFGYGHRYIEAVRDFYRLTGPTPLLPRFAMGNWWSRYYRYTQDGYLALMDRFKREGIPFTTSVIDMDWHRVDDVDPKYGSGWTGYSWNRELFPDPPAFLADLHRRGLRTTLNVHPRDGVRAFEDAYPEVAKRVGIDPATAENVEFDLTNPDFVDAYFDMHHRMEAEGVDFWWLDWQQGGVTRQKGLDPLWMLNHMHYLDSGRGGNWPLTFSRYAGPGSHRYPVGFSGDTIVTWESLAFQPQFTATASNIGYGWWSHDI
;
A
#
# COMPACT_ATOMS: atom_id res chain seq x y z
N MET A 1 -33.02 2.10 32.65
CA MET A 1 -33.59 1.05 31.78
C MET A 1 -32.86 1.18 30.47
N ALA A 2 -32.12 0.18 30.07
CA ALA A 2 -31.48 0.19 28.73
C ALA A 2 -32.63 0.17 27.70
N ASP A 3 -32.61 1.07 26.77
CA ASP A 3 -33.58 1.15 25.69
C ASP A 3 -33.43 -0.10 24.85
N THR A 4 -34.42 -1.00 24.91
CA THR A 4 -34.38 -2.31 24.23
C THR A 4 -34.30 -2.20 22.70
N GLN A 5 -34.59 -1.03 22.13
CA GLN A 5 -34.48 -0.78 20.68
C GLN A 5 -33.03 -0.74 20.19
N PHE A 6 -32.07 -0.45 21.07
CA PHE A 6 -30.64 -0.36 20.70
C PHE A 6 -29.86 -1.64 20.98
N ASN A 7 -30.46 -2.63 21.57
CA ASN A 7 -29.83 -3.90 21.95
C ASN A 7 -30.07 -5.06 20.95
N THR A 8 -30.82 -4.80 19.89
CA THR A 8 -31.10 -5.78 18.83
C THR A 8 -30.53 -5.27 17.53
N TRP A 9 -29.71 -6.09 16.89
CA TRP A 9 -29.16 -5.86 15.58
C TRP A 9 -29.51 -7.04 14.67
N HIS A 10 -29.94 -6.75 13.46
CA HIS A 10 -30.12 -7.72 12.41
C HIS A 10 -29.10 -7.50 11.31
N TYR A 11 -28.77 -8.54 10.57
CA TYR A 11 -27.85 -8.44 9.45
C TYR A 11 -28.29 -7.34 8.48
N GLY A 12 -27.37 -6.40 8.20
CA GLY A 12 -27.65 -5.23 7.38
C GLY A 12 -28.11 -3.98 8.13
N ASP A 13 -28.41 -4.07 9.44
CA ASP A 13 -28.75 -2.89 10.24
C ASP A 13 -27.53 -1.98 10.49
N ALA A 14 -27.77 -0.67 10.58
CA ALA A 14 -26.73 0.30 10.92
C ALA A 14 -26.27 0.15 12.38
N GLN A 15 -24.98 0.22 12.61
CA GLN A 15 -24.35 0.22 13.94
C GLN A 15 -24.17 1.66 14.43
N ARG A 16 -25.23 2.29 14.91
CA ARG A 16 -25.28 3.75 15.22
C ARG A 16 -24.25 4.21 16.26
N GLY A 17 -23.98 3.38 17.27
CA GLY A 17 -23.01 3.68 18.34
C GLY A 17 -21.56 3.37 17.99
N ASN A 18 -21.28 2.85 16.80
CA ASN A 18 -19.93 2.47 16.38
C ASN A 18 -19.00 3.68 16.34
N LEU A 19 -17.81 3.58 16.94
CA LEU A 19 -16.84 4.66 17.02
C LEU A 19 -15.98 4.80 15.75
N LYS A 20 -16.31 4.03 14.73
CA LYS A 20 -15.67 4.03 13.42
C LYS A 20 -14.22 3.55 13.44
N GLY A 21 -13.69 3.34 12.27
CA GLY A 21 -12.32 3.00 11.98
C GLY A 21 -11.74 3.95 10.94
N THR A 22 -11.42 3.41 9.77
CA THR A 22 -10.86 4.13 8.63
C THR A 22 -11.85 4.16 7.46
N ALA A 23 -11.43 4.67 6.33
CA ALA A 23 -11.95 4.37 5.01
C ALA A 23 -10.91 3.54 4.25
N ARG A 24 -11.26 3.01 3.09
CA ARG A 24 -10.31 2.29 2.23
C ARG A 24 -9.07 3.13 1.88
N THR A 25 -9.28 4.41 1.60
CA THR A 25 -8.26 5.42 1.33
C THR A 25 -8.87 6.81 1.56
N LEU A 26 -8.04 7.83 1.72
CA LEU A 26 -8.46 9.24 1.73
C LEU A 26 -8.20 9.94 0.40
N ASP A 27 -7.96 9.18 -0.65
CA ASP A 27 -7.80 9.70 -2.01
C ASP A 27 -8.99 10.59 -2.39
N GLU A 28 -8.70 11.76 -2.96
CA GLU A 28 -9.69 12.74 -3.41
C GLU A 28 -10.64 13.24 -2.30
N ALA A 29 -10.40 12.90 -1.04
CA ALA A 29 -11.21 13.41 0.06
C ALA A 29 -11.03 14.91 0.22
N ASP A 30 -12.16 15.65 0.21
CA ASP A 30 -12.22 17.09 0.49
C ASP A 30 -12.97 17.31 1.79
N GLY A 31 -12.24 17.35 2.89
CA GLY A 31 -12.81 17.38 4.24
C GLY A 31 -13.19 15.98 4.77
N ALA A 32 -14.22 15.96 5.63
CA ALA A 32 -14.69 14.74 6.27
C ALA A 32 -15.44 13.84 5.30
N ILE A 33 -15.08 12.54 5.30
CA ILE A 33 -15.76 11.49 4.54
C ILE A 33 -16.40 10.49 5.49
N GLU A 34 -17.29 9.64 4.96
CA GLU A 34 -17.84 8.53 5.72
C GLU A 34 -16.75 7.49 6.01
N LEU A 35 -16.70 7.05 7.27
CA LEU A 35 -15.76 6.05 7.75
C LEU A 35 -16.46 4.72 7.97
N ASP A 36 -15.76 3.63 7.71
CA ASP A 36 -16.21 2.28 7.97
C ASP A 36 -16.33 2.01 9.47
N ASN A 37 -17.08 0.98 9.83
CA ASN A 37 -17.20 0.57 11.21
C ASN A 37 -15.89 -0.01 11.73
N GLY A 38 -15.55 0.34 12.97
CA GLY A 38 -14.46 -0.25 13.73
C GLY A 38 -14.96 -1.33 14.70
N VAL A 39 -14.07 -1.82 15.55
CA VAL A 39 -14.33 -2.91 16.50
C VAL A 39 -14.86 -2.46 17.84
N ILE A 40 -15.06 -1.17 18.06
CA ILE A 40 -15.52 -0.58 19.32
C ILE A 40 -16.74 0.31 19.10
N SER A 41 -17.59 0.40 20.13
CA SER A 41 -18.87 1.09 20.05
C SER A 41 -19.30 1.62 21.42
N ARG A 42 -20.03 2.75 21.43
CA ARG A 42 -20.70 3.27 22.64
C ARG A 42 -21.84 2.36 23.12
N ASP A 43 -22.39 1.58 22.19
CA ASP A 43 -23.45 0.60 22.52
C ASP A 43 -22.88 -0.71 23.08
N GLY A 44 -21.55 -0.82 23.19
CA GLY A 44 -20.85 -1.95 23.79
C GLY A 44 -20.63 -3.14 22.87
N TRP A 45 -21.00 -3.04 21.60
CA TRP A 45 -20.81 -4.09 20.60
C TRP A 45 -20.54 -3.50 19.21
N ALA A 46 -19.84 -4.26 18.40
CA ALA A 46 -19.58 -3.96 17.00
C ALA A 46 -19.56 -5.24 16.16
N VAL A 47 -19.81 -5.12 14.87
CA VAL A 47 -19.73 -6.22 13.90
C VAL A 47 -18.90 -5.78 12.72
N ILE A 48 -17.95 -6.61 12.34
CA ILE A 48 -17.28 -6.52 11.02
C ILE A 48 -17.85 -7.62 10.14
N ASP A 49 -18.31 -7.24 8.95
CA ASP A 49 -18.80 -8.14 7.93
C ASP A 49 -17.68 -8.43 6.91
N ASP A 50 -17.21 -9.66 6.89
CA ASP A 50 -16.18 -10.16 5.96
C ASP A 50 -16.75 -11.07 4.86
N SER A 51 -18.08 -11.16 4.75
CA SER A 51 -18.77 -12.08 3.86
C SER A 51 -18.42 -11.91 2.38
N ALA A 52 -18.13 -10.68 1.95
CA ALA A 52 -17.78 -10.35 0.57
C ALA A 52 -16.28 -10.49 0.27
N ALA A 53 -15.44 -10.63 1.29
CA ALA A 53 -14.00 -10.68 1.13
C ALA A 53 -13.51 -12.05 0.63
N ASN A 54 -12.33 -12.04 0.07
CA ASN A 54 -11.60 -13.26 -0.30
C ASN A 54 -10.94 -13.87 0.95
N ILE A 55 -10.42 -15.08 0.80
CA ILE A 55 -9.73 -15.80 1.87
C ILE A 55 -8.24 -15.91 1.56
N ILE A 56 -7.41 -15.84 2.61
CA ILE A 56 -5.99 -16.17 2.52
C ILE A 56 -5.86 -17.68 2.75
N ILE A 57 -5.23 -18.37 1.82
CA ILE A 57 -4.90 -19.80 1.94
C ILE A 57 -3.39 -19.97 2.03
N GLU A 58 -2.94 -20.92 2.85
CA GLU A 58 -1.55 -21.36 2.85
C GLU A 58 -1.35 -22.34 1.70
N THR A 59 -0.39 -22.04 0.82
CA THR A 59 -0.07 -22.91 -0.30
C THR A 59 1.31 -22.62 -0.86
N ASP A 60 2.06 -23.67 -1.15
CA ASP A 60 3.38 -23.59 -1.79
C ASP A 60 3.29 -23.54 -3.32
N THR A 61 2.08 -23.68 -3.88
CA THR A 61 1.89 -23.65 -5.34
C THR A 61 0.58 -22.95 -5.71
N VAL A 62 0.61 -22.21 -6.82
CA VAL A 62 -0.57 -21.60 -7.46
C VAL A 62 -0.57 -21.97 -8.93
N ASN A 63 -1.68 -22.55 -9.42
CA ASN A 63 -1.79 -23.03 -10.81
C ASN A 63 -0.63 -23.95 -11.24
N GLY A 64 -0.12 -24.78 -10.32
CA GLY A 64 0.99 -25.70 -10.56
C GLY A 64 2.39 -25.07 -10.55
N LYS A 65 2.52 -23.79 -10.20
CA LYS A 65 3.79 -23.07 -10.07
C LYS A 65 4.13 -22.84 -8.61
N ALA A 66 5.42 -22.78 -8.30
CA ALA A 66 5.88 -22.45 -6.94
C ALA A 66 5.38 -21.07 -6.52
N ASN A 67 4.92 -20.98 -5.27
CA ASN A 67 4.49 -19.73 -4.66
C ASN A 67 5.48 -19.32 -3.57
N PRO A 68 6.35 -18.34 -3.82
CA PRO A 68 7.38 -17.92 -2.86
C PRO A 68 6.80 -17.19 -1.63
N PHE A 69 5.53 -16.78 -1.67
CA PHE A 69 4.89 -16.06 -0.57
C PHE A 69 4.32 -16.99 0.51
N GLY A 70 4.21 -18.30 0.24
CA GLY A 70 3.62 -19.28 1.17
C GLY A 70 2.11 -19.13 1.37
N THR A 71 1.52 -18.05 0.89
CA THR A 71 0.08 -17.74 0.98
C THR A 71 -0.44 -17.21 -0.34
N TRP A 72 -1.74 -17.38 -0.56
CA TRP A 72 -2.43 -16.84 -1.74
C TRP A 72 -3.82 -16.34 -1.39
N VAL A 73 -4.32 -15.36 -2.15
CA VAL A 73 -5.66 -14.81 -1.97
C VAL A 73 -6.62 -15.46 -2.95
N SER A 74 -7.53 -16.28 -2.43
CA SER A 74 -8.49 -17.06 -3.20
C SER A 74 -9.91 -16.58 -3.01
N PRO A 75 -10.79 -16.69 -4.04
CA PRO A 75 -12.20 -16.42 -3.85
C PRO A 75 -12.80 -17.46 -2.90
N ARG A 76 -13.87 -17.09 -2.18
CA ARG A 76 -14.68 -18.08 -1.46
C ARG A 76 -15.33 -19.05 -2.43
N ALA A 77 -15.34 -20.32 -2.10
CA ALA A 77 -15.95 -21.36 -2.95
C ALA A 77 -17.47 -21.20 -3.07
N THR A 78 -18.09 -20.70 -2.02
CA THR A 78 -19.53 -20.43 -1.93
C THR A 78 -19.78 -19.08 -1.26
N ALA A 79 -20.94 -18.48 -1.53
CA ALA A 79 -21.36 -17.30 -0.77
C ALA A 79 -21.70 -17.71 0.66
N GLU A 80 -21.01 -17.10 1.63
CA GLU A 80 -21.15 -17.38 3.05
C GLU A 80 -21.37 -16.07 3.81
N THR A 81 -22.05 -16.15 4.96
CA THR A 81 -22.11 -15.05 5.91
C THR A 81 -20.99 -15.24 6.92
N ASP A 82 -20.04 -14.30 6.92
CA ASP A 82 -18.86 -14.32 7.79
C ASP A 82 -18.81 -13.01 8.58
N LEU A 83 -19.18 -13.09 9.85
CA LEU A 83 -19.34 -11.94 10.73
C LEU A 83 -18.47 -12.10 11.97
N TYR A 84 -17.71 -11.05 12.28
CA TYR A 84 -16.93 -10.96 13.50
C TYR A 84 -17.64 -10.05 14.49
N PHE A 85 -18.17 -10.65 15.57
CA PHE A 85 -18.88 -9.94 16.64
C PHE A 85 -17.96 -9.59 17.80
N PHE A 86 -17.87 -8.31 18.13
CA PHE A 86 -17.08 -7.73 19.21
C PHE A 86 -18.01 -7.26 20.35
N GLY A 87 -18.25 -8.09 21.35
CA GLY A 87 -19.16 -7.84 22.48
C GLY A 87 -18.39 -7.48 23.77
N TYR A 88 -17.74 -6.33 23.81
CA TYR A 88 -16.81 -5.95 24.90
C TYR A 88 -17.37 -4.94 25.90
N GLY A 89 -18.60 -4.44 25.70
CA GLY A 89 -19.08 -3.29 26.47
C GLY A 89 -18.16 -2.09 26.22
N HIS A 90 -17.73 -1.43 27.27
CA HIS A 90 -16.79 -0.29 27.17
C HIS A 90 -15.33 -0.66 27.41
N ARG A 91 -14.99 -1.94 27.33
CA ARG A 91 -13.59 -2.42 27.43
C ARG A 91 -12.91 -2.31 26.06
N TYR A 92 -12.74 -1.09 25.58
CA TYR A 92 -12.25 -0.78 24.25
C TYR A 92 -10.85 -1.33 23.95
N ILE A 93 -9.95 -1.27 24.94
CA ILE A 93 -8.59 -1.78 24.79
C ILE A 93 -8.58 -3.30 24.58
N GLU A 94 -9.45 -4.03 25.30
CA GLU A 94 -9.57 -5.48 25.12
C GLU A 94 -10.14 -5.84 23.74
N ALA A 95 -11.11 -5.08 23.23
CA ALA A 95 -11.65 -5.27 21.90
C ALA A 95 -10.56 -5.11 20.82
N VAL A 96 -9.77 -4.04 20.87
CA VAL A 96 -8.66 -3.80 19.93
C VAL A 96 -7.56 -4.86 20.10
N ARG A 97 -7.23 -5.24 21.34
CA ARG A 97 -6.25 -6.31 21.60
C ARG A 97 -6.68 -7.63 20.99
N ASP A 98 -7.96 -8.00 21.12
CA ASP A 98 -8.48 -9.24 20.59
C ASP A 98 -8.67 -9.17 19.06
N PHE A 99 -8.92 -7.97 18.50
CA PHE A 99 -8.81 -7.73 17.07
C PHE A 99 -7.40 -8.05 16.54
N TYR A 100 -6.34 -7.62 17.25
CA TYR A 100 -4.96 -8.01 16.89
C TYR A 100 -4.69 -9.51 17.00
N ARG A 101 -5.32 -10.20 17.95
CA ARG A 101 -5.21 -11.66 18.06
C ARG A 101 -5.87 -12.37 16.89
N LEU A 102 -6.96 -11.80 16.38
CA LEU A 102 -7.69 -12.32 15.23
C LEU A 102 -6.96 -12.04 13.91
N THR A 103 -6.48 -10.82 13.72
CA THR A 103 -5.95 -10.33 12.45
C THR A 103 -4.42 -10.37 12.35
N GLY A 104 -3.73 -10.64 13.45
CA GLY A 104 -2.29 -10.53 13.60
C GLY A 104 -1.84 -9.19 14.18
N PRO A 105 -0.68 -9.13 14.83
CA PRO A 105 -0.15 -7.91 15.44
C PRO A 105 0.37 -6.94 14.38
N THR A 106 0.41 -5.66 14.75
CA THR A 106 1.21 -4.68 14.01
C THR A 106 2.69 -5.03 14.15
N PRO A 107 3.45 -5.20 13.06
CA PRO A 107 4.86 -5.47 13.14
C PRO A 107 5.65 -4.25 13.64
N LEU A 108 6.82 -4.50 14.21
CA LEU A 108 7.76 -3.44 14.54
C LEU A 108 8.36 -2.87 13.24
N LEU A 109 8.46 -1.55 13.16
CA LEU A 109 9.10 -0.90 12.04
C LEU A 109 10.63 -1.02 12.11
N PRO A 110 11.33 -1.07 10.98
CA PRO A 110 12.77 -0.87 10.95
C PRO A 110 13.11 0.54 11.48
N ARG A 111 14.23 0.64 12.20
CA ARG A 111 14.56 1.86 12.95
C ARG A 111 14.60 3.13 12.09
N PHE A 112 15.06 3.02 10.84
CA PHE A 112 15.14 4.17 9.93
C PHE A 112 13.75 4.73 9.59
N ALA A 113 12.71 3.88 9.54
CA ALA A 113 11.34 4.31 9.25
C ALA A 113 10.73 5.22 10.33
N MET A 114 11.32 5.24 11.53
CA MET A 114 10.89 6.12 12.63
C MET A 114 11.55 7.51 12.61
N GLY A 115 12.41 7.78 11.66
CA GLY A 115 13.02 9.09 11.47
C GLY A 115 12.24 9.98 10.50
N ASN A 116 12.83 11.11 10.13
CA ASN A 116 12.23 11.99 9.13
C ASN A 116 12.40 11.43 7.72
N TRP A 117 11.36 11.56 6.93
CA TRP A 117 11.36 11.22 5.51
C TRP A 117 11.29 12.51 4.70
N TRP A 118 12.14 12.65 3.68
CA TRP A 118 12.01 13.70 2.70
C TRP A 118 11.20 13.18 1.52
N SER A 119 10.04 13.76 1.28
CA SER A 119 9.19 13.49 0.13
C SER A 119 8.73 14.81 -0.49
N ARG A 120 8.79 14.93 -1.79
CA ARG A 120 8.24 16.04 -2.56
C ARG A 120 8.06 15.62 -4.01
N TYR A 121 6.86 15.82 -4.55
CA TYR A 121 6.66 15.77 -5.99
C TYR A 121 7.38 16.94 -6.66
N TYR A 122 8.53 16.66 -7.23
CA TYR A 122 9.38 17.64 -7.89
C TYR A 122 10.33 16.92 -8.86
N ARG A 123 10.52 17.47 -10.06
CA ARG A 123 11.41 16.91 -11.07
C ARG A 123 12.89 17.14 -10.70
N TYR A 124 13.42 16.28 -9.88
CA TYR A 124 14.83 16.31 -9.49
C TYR A 124 15.73 15.74 -10.57
N THR A 125 16.95 16.29 -10.67
CA THR A 125 18.07 15.56 -11.25
C THR A 125 18.84 14.83 -10.15
N GLN A 126 19.61 13.81 -10.51
CA GLN A 126 20.49 13.08 -9.60
C GLN A 126 21.35 14.04 -8.75
N ASP A 127 22.08 14.95 -9.40
CA ASP A 127 22.97 15.90 -8.71
C ASP A 127 22.18 16.91 -7.86
N GLY A 128 21.04 17.39 -8.37
CA GLY A 128 20.19 18.32 -7.64
C GLY A 128 19.63 17.71 -6.35
N TYR A 129 19.24 16.44 -6.40
CA TYR A 129 18.73 15.72 -5.22
C TYR A 129 19.84 15.48 -4.18
N LEU A 130 21.02 15.04 -4.64
CA LEU A 130 22.18 14.86 -3.74
C LEU A 130 22.61 16.17 -3.08
N ALA A 131 22.65 17.27 -3.85
CA ALA A 131 22.96 18.59 -3.32
C ALA A 131 21.94 19.06 -2.27
N LEU A 132 20.64 18.74 -2.45
CA LEU A 132 19.59 19.01 -1.47
C LEU A 132 19.80 18.22 -0.17
N MET A 133 20.13 16.92 -0.25
CA MET A 133 20.43 16.10 0.94
C MET A 133 21.65 16.64 1.69
N ASP A 134 22.68 17.08 0.97
CA ASP A 134 23.86 17.71 1.57
C ASP A 134 23.53 19.07 2.22
N ARG A 135 22.60 19.83 1.65
CA ARG A 135 22.09 21.06 2.25
C ARG A 135 21.36 20.78 3.57
N PHE A 136 20.44 19.83 3.61
CA PHE A 136 19.76 19.45 4.85
C PHE A 136 20.77 19.06 5.95
N LYS A 137 21.78 18.27 5.59
CA LYS A 137 22.83 17.88 6.53
C LYS A 137 23.60 19.09 7.07
N ARG A 138 23.98 20.05 6.21
CA ARG A 138 24.67 21.28 6.64
C ARG A 138 23.82 22.16 7.54
N GLU A 139 22.51 22.20 7.29
CA GLU A 139 21.55 22.98 8.10
C GLU A 139 21.10 22.24 9.38
N GLY A 140 21.64 21.05 9.64
CA GLY A 140 21.34 20.26 10.83
C GLY A 140 19.94 19.61 10.81
N ILE A 141 19.31 19.48 9.66
CA ILE A 141 18.00 18.83 9.48
C ILE A 141 18.24 17.34 9.22
N PRO A 142 17.91 16.45 10.19
CA PRO A 142 18.17 15.03 10.02
C PRO A 142 17.07 14.36 9.20
N PHE A 143 17.46 13.58 8.20
CA PHE A 143 16.61 12.63 7.50
C PHE A 143 17.18 11.22 7.58
N THR A 144 16.30 10.22 7.55
CA THR A 144 16.65 8.81 7.52
C THR A 144 16.19 8.14 6.23
N THR A 145 15.24 8.76 5.54
CA THR A 145 14.63 8.20 4.33
C THR A 145 14.52 9.27 3.25
N SER A 146 14.94 8.92 2.05
CA SER A 146 14.71 9.67 0.83
C SER A 146 13.59 9.02 0.02
N VAL A 147 12.53 9.78 -0.22
CA VAL A 147 11.41 9.38 -1.07
C VAL A 147 11.57 10.05 -2.42
N ILE A 148 11.60 9.28 -3.49
CA ILE A 148 11.71 9.81 -4.84
C ILE A 148 10.42 9.53 -5.57
N ASP A 149 9.75 10.63 -5.94
CA ASP A 149 8.47 10.60 -6.61
C ASP A 149 8.62 10.31 -8.11
N MET A 150 7.54 10.19 -8.80
CA MET A 150 7.37 9.54 -10.11
C MET A 150 8.32 9.97 -11.22
N ASP A 151 8.96 11.14 -11.18
CA ASP A 151 9.93 11.55 -12.21
C ASP A 151 11.26 10.77 -12.20
N TRP A 152 11.44 9.83 -11.25
CA TRP A 152 12.56 8.91 -11.30
C TRP A 152 12.50 8.01 -12.55
N HIS A 153 11.28 7.67 -13.00
CA HIS A 153 11.02 6.92 -14.22
C HIS A 153 10.61 7.85 -15.36
N ARG A 154 10.48 7.30 -16.56
CA ARG A 154 10.02 8.02 -17.74
C ARG A 154 8.54 8.37 -17.58
N VAL A 155 8.20 9.67 -17.72
CA VAL A 155 6.85 10.23 -17.59
C VAL A 155 6.46 11.01 -18.84
N ASP A 156 7.11 12.15 -19.08
CA ASP A 156 6.73 13.10 -20.13
C ASP A 156 7.20 12.69 -21.54
N ASP A 157 8.20 11.83 -21.61
CA ASP A 157 8.81 11.36 -22.87
C ASP A 157 8.17 10.06 -23.40
N VAL A 158 7.07 9.61 -22.78
CA VAL A 158 6.34 8.41 -23.19
C VAL A 158 5.43 8.73 -24.38
N ASP A 159 5.56 7.96 -25.47
CA ASP A 159 4.66 8.08 -26.63
C ASP A 159 3.19 7.86 -26.19
N PRO A 160 2.28 8.81 -26.45
CA PRO A 160 0.87 8.70 -26.08
C PRO A 160 0.15 7.41 -26.50
N LYS A 161 0.66 6.72 -27.53
CA LYS A 161 0.10 5.41 -27.92
C LYS A 161 0.18 4.35 -26.83
N TYR A 162 1.10 4.51 -25.86
CA TYR A 162 1.23 3.64 -24.69
C TYR A 162 0.40 4.10 -23.49
N GLY A 163 -0.35 5.21 -23.61
CA GLY A 163 -1.12 5.83 -22.56
C GLY A 163 -0.35 6.91 -21.78
N SER A 164 -0.70 7.15 -20.52
CA SER A 164 0.02 8.12 -19.69
C SER A 164 1.39 7.56 -19.25
N GLY A 165 2.35 8.41 -18.97
CA GLY A 165 3.64 8.02 -18.39
C GLY A 165 3.61 7.73 -16.88
N TRP A 166 2.42 7.68 -16.25
CA TRP A 166 2.31 7.51 -14.78
C TRP A 166 2.75 6.13 -14.31
N THR A 167 2.40 5.09 -15.04
CA THR A 167 2.91 3.75 -14.77
C THR A 167 4.28 3.60 -15.42
N GLY A 168 5.33 3.47 -14.63
CA GLY A 168 6.69 3.34 -15.14
C GLY A 168 7.60 2.57 -14.21
N TYR A 169 8.51 1.79 -14.83
CA TYR A 169 9.50 0.96 -14.15
C TYR A 169 10.90 1.10 -14.78
N SER A 170 11.05 2.09 -15.67
CA SER A 170 12.32 2.37 -16.35
C SER A 170 12.88 3.70 -15.90
N TRP A 171 14.11 3.72 -15.42
CA TRP A 171 14.76 4.95 -15.00
C TRP A 171 14.76 6.01 -16.10
N ASN A 172 14.44 7.24 -15.72
CA ASN A 172 14.68 8.41 -16.55
C ASN A 172 16.18 8.75 -16.54
N ARG A 173 16.90 8.23 -17.55
CA ARG A 173 18.35 8.36 -17.65
C ARG A 173 18.83 9.79 -17.96
N GLU A 174 17.95 10.70 -18.36
CA GLU A 174 18.29 12.12 -18.48
C GLU A 174 18.38 12.78 -17.11
N LEU A 175 17.50 12.40 -16.17
CA LEU A 175 17.48 12.94 -14.82
C LEU A 175 18.41 12.15 -13.88
N PHE A 176 18.44 10.84 -14.02
CA PHE A 176 19.23 9.90 -13.20
C PHE A 176 20.11 9.04 -14.12
N PRO A 177 21.24 9.57 -14.61
CA PRO A 177 22.09 8.88 -15.58
C PRO A 177 22.76 7.61 -15.02
N ASP A 178 23.02 7.56 -13.72
CA ASP A 178 23.65 6.42 -13.03
C ASP A 178 22.90 6.08 -11.73
N PRO A 179 21.75 5.38 -11.81
CA PRO A 179 20.97 5.04 -10.63
C PRO A 179 21.72 4.24 -9.56
N PRO A 180 22.55 3.21 -9.88
CA PRO A 180 23.30 2.51 -8.85
C PRO A 180 24.25 3.41 -8.08
N ALA A 181 24.97 4.31 -8.78
CA ALA A 181 25.86 5.28 -8.12
C ALA A 181 25.05 6.28 -7.28
N PHE A 182 23.91 6.75 -7.77
CA PHE A 182 23.01 7.65 -7.05
C PHE A 182 22.50 7.03 -5.75
N LEU A 183 21.96 5.80 -5.81
CA LEU A 183 21.45 5.08 -4.65
C LEU A 183 22.57 4.79 -3.63
N ALA A 184 23.74 4.38 -4.11
CA ALA A 184 24.92 4.21 -3.25
C ALA A 184 25.35 5.52 -2.57
N ASP A 185 25.22 6.67 -3.25
CA ASP A 185 25.47 7.98 -2.68
C ASP A 185 24.49 8.36 -1.57
N LEU A 186 23.20 8.03 -1.73
CA LEU A 186 22.18 8.20 -0.68
C LEU A 186 22.49 7.31 0.52
N HIS A 187 22.85 6.05 0.30
CA HIS A 187 23.24 5.12 1.36
C HIS A 187 24.48 5.61 2.13
N ARG A 188 25.50 6.18 1.44
CA ARG A 188 26.66 6.79 2.12
C ARG A 188 26.28 7.98 3.02
N ARG A 189 25.18 8.66 2.73
CA ARG A 189 24.61 9.72 3.58
C ARG A 189 23.78 9.18 4.75
N GLY A 190 23.59 7.86 4.84
CA GLY A 190 22.82 7.20 5.88
C GLY A 190 21.30 7.17 5.59
N LEU A 191 20.90 7.44 4.34
CA LEU A 191 19.51 7.44 3.92
C LEU A 191 19.10 6.07 3.38
N ARG A 192 17.87 5.66 3.64
CA ARG A 192 17.18 4.60 2.91
C ARG A 192 16.31 5.21 1.83
N THR A 193 16.17 4.52 0.71
CA THR A 193 15.51 5.07 -0.47
C THR A 193 14.31 4.26 -0.88
N THR A 194 13.18 4.94 -1.13
CA THR A 194 11.99 4.37 -1.75
C THR A 194 11.65 5.12 -3.03
N LEU A 195 11.16 4.39 -4.01
CA LEU A 195 10.65 4.91 -5.27
C LEU A 195 9.13 4.76 -5.32
N ASN A 196 8.47 5.78 -5.85
CA ASN A 196 7.04 5.77 -6.14
C ASN A 196 6.74 4.86 -7.34
N VAL A 197 5.73 4.00 -7.23
CA VAL A 197 5.23 3.18 -8.33
C VAL A 197 3.71 3.21 -8.41
N HIS A 198 3.17 3.24 -9.65
CA HIS A 198 1.75 3.23 -9.94
C HIS A 198 1.40 1.96 -10.76
N PRO A 199 1.23 0.80 -10.14
CA PRO A 199 1.16 -0.47 -10.86
C PRO A 199 -0.14 -0.74 -11.61
N ARG A 200 -1.18 0.08 -11.42
CA ARG A 200 -2.53 -0.13 -11.96
C ARG A 200 -2.57 -0.49 -13.45
N ASP A 201 -1.79 0.19 -14.25
CA ASP A 201 -1.84 0.07 -15.71
C ASP A 201 -0.88 -0.99 -16.26
N GLY A 202 -0.29 -1.79 -15.38
CA GLY A 202 0.58 -2.91 -15.76
C GLY A 202 1.93 -2.46 -16.31
N VAL A 203 2.49 -3.24 -17.23
CA VAL A 203 3.81 -2.99 -17.84
C VAL A 203 3.64 -2.73 -19.33
N ARG A 204 4.15 -1.61 -19.80
CA ARG A 204 3.96 -1.11 -21.17
C ARG A 204 5.18 -1.34 -22.04
N ALA A 205 4.97 -1.35 -23.37
CA ALA A 205 6.00 -1.77 -24.30
C ALA A 205 7.23 -0.83 -24.40
N PHE A 206 7.18 0.36 -23.81
CA PHE A 206 8.34 1.25 -23.74
C PHE A 206 9.27 0.94 -22.54
N GLU A 207 8.83 0.10 -21.61
CA GLU A 207 9.60 -0.24 -20.41
C GLU A 207 10.77 -1.16 -20.72
N ASP A 208 11.90 -0.94 -20.06
CA ASP A 208 13.11 -1.76 -20.24
C ASP A 208 12.86 -3.24 -19.93
N ALA A 209 12.01 -3.53 -18.94
CA ALA A 209 11.67 -4.90 -18.55
C ALA A 209 10.55 -5.53 -19.40
N TYR A 210 9.85 -4.74 -20.23
CA TYR A 210 8.67 -5.21 -20.96
C TYR A 210 8.88 -6.50 -21.74
N PRO A 211 9.96 -6.70 -22.54
CA PRO A 211 10.11 -7.90 -23.35
C PRO A 211 10.14 -9.20 -22.54
N GLU A 212 10.67 -9.15 -21.32
CA GLU A 212 10.73 -10.31 -20.42
C GLU A 212 9.41 -10.55 -19.72
N VAL A 213 8.78 -9.47 -19.22
CA VAL A 213 7.48 -9.53 -18.57
C VAL A 213 6.42 -10.03 -19.55
N ALA A 214 6.35 -9.47 -20.75
CA ALA A 214 5.42 -9.89 -21.80
C ALA A 214 5.54 -11.40 -22.12
N LYS A 215 6.75 -11.88 -22.36
CA LYS A 215 7.00 -13.32 -22.62
C LYS A 215 6.52 -14.20 -21.47
N ARG A 216 6.74 -13.78 -20.21
CA ARG A 216 6.37 -14.57 -19.05
C ARG A 216 4.85 -14.75 -18.91
N VAL A 217 4.08 -13.73 -19.29
CA VAL A 217 2.61 -13.79 -19.31
C VAL A 217 2.02 -14.29 -20.64
N GLY A 218 2.85 -14.74 -21.57
CA GLY A 218 2.42 -15.33 -22.84
C GLY A 218 2.11 -14.32 -23.96
N ILE A 219 2.55 -13.06 -23.84
CA ILE A 219 2.43 -12.04 -24.88
C ILE A 219 3.71 -12.03 -25.72
N ASP A 220 3.56 -11.98 -27.07
CA ASP A 220 4.69 -11.74 -27.96
C ASP A 220 5.14 -10.29 -27.87
N PRO A 221 6.37 -9.99 -27.41
CA PRO A 221 6.85 -8.61 -27.28
C PRO A 221 6.83 -7.81 -28.58
N ALA A 222 6.88 -8.48 -29.74
CA ALA A 222 6.84 -7.82 -31.04
C ALA A 222 5.47 -7.14 -31.32
N THR A 223 4.42 -7.54 -30.64
CA THR A 223 3.08 -6.93 -30.78
C THR A 223 2.97 -5.59 -30.09
N ALA A 224 3.85 -5.29 -29.14
CA ALA A 224 3.77 -4.12 -28.25
C ALA A 224 2.45 -4.01 -27.46
N GLU A 225 1.75 -5.14 -27.24
CA GLU A 225 0.55 -5.21 -26.42
C GLU A 225 0.92 -4.97 -24.95
N ASN A 226 0.16 -4.13 -24.26
CA ASN A 226 0.41 -3.87 -22.84
C ASN A 226 0.19 -5.12 -21.99
N VAL A 227 1.10 -5.38 -21.06
CA VAL A 227 0.88 -6.38 -20.02
C VAL A 227 -0.03 -5.75 -18.96
N GLU A 228 -1.23 -6.28 -18.82
CA GLU A 228 -2.16 -5.77 -17.83
C GLU A 228 -1.76 -6.18 -16.41
N PHE A 229 -2.07 -5.30 -15.44
CA PHE A 229 -1.91 -5.62 -14.02
C PHE A 229 -2.89 -6.72 -13.61
N ASP A 230 -2.39 -7.85 -13.13
CA ASP A 230 -3.21 -8.97 -12.67
C ASP A 230 -2.51 -9.78 -11.58
N LEU A 231 -2.74 -9.43 -10.33
CA LEU A 231 -2.19 -10.18 -9.18
C LEU A 231 -2.80 -11.57 -8.99
N THR A 232 -3.86 -11.91 -9.72
CA THR A 232 -4.43 -13.28 -9.69
C THR A 232 -3.72 -14.24 -10.63
N ASN A 233 -2.86 -13.68 -11.52
CA ASN A 233 -2.00 -14.46 -12.41
C ASN A 233 -0.61 -14.65 -11.80
N PRO A 234 -0.21 -15.87 -11.41
CA PRO A 234 1.10 -16.11 -10.81
C PRO A 234 2.27 -15.80 -11.75
N ASP A 235 2.10 -15.86 -13.06
CA ASP A 235 3.13 -15.46 -14.03
C ASP A 235 3.37 -13.97 -14.03
N PHE A 236 2.30 -13.19 -13.90
CA PHE A 236 2.42 -11.75 -13.74
C PHE A 236 3.09 -11.40 -12.42
N VAL A 237 2.66 -12.01 -11.31
CA VAL A 237 3.23 -11.77 -9.97
C VAL A 237 4.72 -12.04 -9.96
N ASP A 238 5.15 -13.18 -10.50
CA ASP A 238 6.56 -13.57 -10.58
C ASP A 238 7.37 -12.57 -11.43
N ALA A 239 6.86 -12.19 -12.62
CA ALA A 239 7.50 -11.18 -13.46
C ALA A 239 7.57 -9.80 -12.82
N TYR A 240 6.50 -9.40 -12.13
CA TYR A 240 6.39 -8.12 -11.44
C TYR A 240 7.44 -7.99 -10.33
N PHE A 241 7.58 -9.00 -9.47
CA PHE A 241 8.59 -8.96 -8.41
C PHE A 241 10.01 -9.10 -8.95
N ASP A 242 10.27 -9.92 -9.96
CA ASP A 242 11.59 -9.96 -10.61
C ASP A 242 12.01 -8.57 -11.14
N MET A 243 11.09 -7.81 -11.71
CA MET A 243 11.36 -6.45 -12.17
C MET A 243 11.75 -5.53 -11.00
N HIS A 244 11.06 -5.62 -9.86
CA HIS A 244 11.39 -4.86 -8.66
C HIS A 244 12.74 -5.30 -8.06
N HIS A 245 13.00 -6.61 -7.99
CA HIS A 245 14.27 -7.15 -7.48
C HIS A 245 15.50 -6.64 -8.22
N ARG A 246 15.40 -6.35 -9.53
CA ARG A 246 16.50 -5.74 -10.30
C ARG A 246 16.83 -4.35 -9.78
N MET A 247 15.83 -3.53 -9.53
CA MET A 247 16.02 -2.19 -8.99
C MET A 247 16.47 -2.21 -7.52
N GLU A 248 16.03 -3.19 -6.75
CA GLU A 248 16.52 -3.41 -5.38
C GLU A 248 18.00 -3.83 -5.39
N ALA A 249 18.43 -4.62 -6.37
CA ALA A 249 19.84 -4.94 -6.56
C ALA A 249 20.69 -3.72 -6.94
N GLU A 250 20.09 -2.69 -7.53
CA GLU A 250 20.73 -1.39 -7.77
C GLU A 250 20.82 -0.53 -6.50
N GLY A 251 19.98 -0.79 -5.46
CA GLY A 251 20.00 -0.11 -4.17
C GLY A 251 18.67 0.48 -3.70
N VAL A 252 17.55 0.17 -4.30
CA VAL A 252 16.23 0.54 -3.76
C VAL A 252 15.96 -0.29 -2.50
N ASP A 253 15.60 0.37 -1.39
CA ASP A 253 15.43 -0.29 -0.09
C ASP A 253 14.01 -0.83 0.14
N PHE A 254 12.98 -0.12 -0.34
CA PHE A 254 11.58 -0.53 -0.24
C PHE A 254 10.74 0.26 -1.25
N TRP A 255 9.42 -0.02 -1.32
CA TRP A 255 8.56 0.50 -2.37
C TRP A 255 7.43 1.38 -1.82
N TRP A 256 7.18 2.51 -2.49
CA TRP A 256 6.00 3.36 -2.33
C TRP A 256 4.95 2.93 -3.34
N LEU A 257 3.91 2.24 -2.84
CA LEU A 257 2.82 1.70 -3.64
C LEU A 257 1.72 2.75 -3.76
N ASP A 258 1.85 3.59 -4.75
CA ASP A 258 0.97 4.72 -4.98
C ASP A 258 -0.13 4.34 -5.97
N TRP A 259 -1.16 3.68 -5.44
CA TRP A 259 -2.28 3.17 -6.20
C TRP A 259 -3.49 4.10 -6.08
N GLN A 260 -3.67 5.02 -7.04
CA GLN A 260 -4.69 6.06 -6.98
C GLN A 260 -6.10 5.56 -7.29
N GLN A 261 -6.27 4.56 -8.18
CA GLN A 261 -7.59 4.08 -8.57
C GLN A 261 -7.79 2.64 -8.10
N GLY A 262 -8.63 2.43 -7.09
CA GLY A 262 -9.14 1.12 -6.75
C GLY A 262 -10.07 0.62 -7.85
N GLY A 263 -10.15 -0.65 -8.11
CA GLY A 263 -11.15 -1.20 -8.99
C GLY A 263 -10.65 -1.99 -10.19
N VAL A 264 -9.35 -2.07 -10.43
CA VAL A 264 -8.82 -3.07 -11.37
C VAL A 264 -8.72 -4.39 -10.63
N THR A 265 -9.80 -5.16 -10.64
CA THR A 265 -9.81 -6.50 -10.06
C THR A 265 -10.27 -7.53 -11.06
N ARG A 266 -9.57 -8.66 -11.11
CA ARG A 266 -9.94 -9.84 -11.91
C ARG A 266 -10.72 -10.86 -11.09
N GLN A 267 -10.79 -10.68 -9.79
CA GLN A 267 -11.41 -11.60 -8.85
C GLN A 267 -12.42 -10.85 -7.98
N LYS A 268 -13.70 -11.29 -8.00
CA LYS A 268 -14.76 -10.66 -7.21
C LYS A 268 -14.40 -10.67 -5.72
N GLY A 269 -14.57 -9.54 -5.05
CA GLY A 269 -14.30 -9.38 -3.62
C GLY A 269 -12.82 -9.15 -3.29
N LEU A 270 -11.91 -9.18 -4.27
CA LEU A 270 -10.52 -8.84 -4.08
C LEU A 270 -10.33 -7.32 -4.22
N ASP A 271 -9.76 -6.69 -3.21
CA ASP A 271 -9.15 -5.38 -3.37
C ASP A 271 -7.70 -5.56 -3.85
N PRO A 272 -7.37 -5.11 -5.06
CA PRO A 272 -6.04 -5.36 -5.63
C PRO A 272 -4.94 -4.63 -4.86
N LEU A 273 -5.24 -3.48 -4.24
CA LEU A 273 -4.28 -2.75 -3.43
C LEU A 273 -3.96 -3.49 -2.12
N TRP A 274 -4.98 -4.11 -1.50
CA TRP A 274 -4.76 -4.93 -0.31
C TRP A 274 -3.85 -6.13 -0.63
N MET A 275 -4.12 -6.83 -1.74
CA MET A 275 -3.29 -7.98 -2.17
C MET A 275 -1.87 -7.53 -2.51
N LEU A 276 -1.72 -6.38 -3.18
CA LEU A 276 -0.42 -5.79 -3.50
C LEU A 276 0.39 -5.50 -2.22
N ASN A 277 -0.25 -4.88 -1.21
CA ASN A 277 0.39 -4.63 0.08
C ASN A 277 0.84 -5.93 0.77
N HIS A 278 -0.02 -6.94 0.77
CA HIS A 278 0.28 -8.24 1.35
C HIS A 278 1.52 -8.87 0.69
N MET A 279 1.54 -8.91 -0.64
CA MET A 279 2.65 -9.50 -1.39
C MET A 279 3.94 -8.70 -1.25
N HIS A 280 3.89 -7.38 -1.40
CA HIS A 280 5.08 -6.53 -1.21
C HIS A 280 5.65 -6.62 0.21
N TYR A 281 4.77 -6.70 1.22
CA TYR A 281 5.23 -6.85 2.59
C TYR A 281 5.99 -8.17 2.78
N LEU A 282 5.44 -9.29 2.28
CA LEU A 282 6.10 -10.60 2.36
C LEU A 282 7.40 -10.61 1.55
N ASP A 283 7.36 -10.09 0.33
CA ASP A 283 8.53 -10.03 -0.54
C ASP A 283 9.66 -9.19 0.03
N SER A 284 9.34 -8.03 0.61
CA SER A 284 10.35 -7.15 1.23
C SER A 284 11.06 -7.80 2.42
N GLY A 285 10.45 -8.81 3.04
CA GLY A 285 11.06 -9.62 4.11
C GLY A 285 11.95 -10.78 3.63
N ARG A 286 12.05 -11.03 2.32
CA ARG A 286 12.87 -12.13 1.78
C ARG A 286 14.34 -11.97 2.17
N GLY A 287 15.04 -13.07 2.28
CA GLY A 287 16.45 -13.06 2.66
C GLY A 287 16.74 -12.61 4.09
N GLY A 288 15.72 -12.51 4.96
CA GLY A 288 15.85 -12.06 6.34
C GLY A 288 15.88 -10.54 6.51
N ASN A 289 15.48 -9.79 5.49
CA ASN A 289 15.28 -8.36 5.56
C ASN A 289 14.12 -8.00 6.52
N TRP A 290 14.16 -6.78 7.05
CA TRP A 290 13.06 -6.26 7.85
C TRP A 290 11.96 -5.75 6.91
N PRO A 291 10.76 -6.37 6.90
CA PRO A 291 9.73 -6.04 5.92
C PRO A 291 9.16 -4.64 6.14
N LEU A 292 8.90 -3.95 5.04
CA LEU A 292 8.30 -2.62 5.02
C LEU A 292 7.62 -2.37 3.69
N THR A 293 6.43 -1.75 3.73
CA THR A 293 5.75 -1.15 2.57
C THR A 293 5.45 0.31 2.86
N PHE A 294 5.10 1.06 1.83
CA PHE A 294 4.58 2.41 1.97
C PHE A 294 3.39 2.54 1.01
N SER A 295 2.16 2.61 1.55
CA SER A 295 0.93 2.46 0.75
C SER A 295 -0.24 3.19 1.36
N ARG A 296 -1.24 3.56 0.53
CA ARG A 296 -2.43 4.33 0.91
C ARG A 296 -3.63 3.49 1.36
N TYR A 297 -3.59 2.18 1.31
CA TYR A 297 -4.70 1.35 1.77
C TYR A 297 -4.80 1.38 3.31
N ALA A 298 -5.97 1.70 3.83
CA ALA A 298 -6.22 1.90 5.26
C ALA A 298 -7.37 1.05 5.84
N GLY A 299 -7.90 0.09 5.11
CA GLY A 299 -8.98 -0.80 5.56
C GLY A 299 -8.59 -1.71 6.73
N PRO A 300 -9.55 -2.44 7.33
CA PRO A 300 -9.29 -3.40 8.38
C PRO A 300 -8.22 -4.42 8.00
N GLY A 301 -7.28 -4.70 8.90
CA GLY A 301 -6.15 -5.61 8.64
C GLY A 301 -4.91 -4.96 8.03
N SER A 302 -5.00 -3.71 7.52
CA SER A 302 -3.85 -3.01 6.92
C SER A 302 -2.73 -2.68 7.92
N HIS A 303 -3.01 -2.67 9.22
CA HIS A 303 -2.00 -2.53 10.27
C HIS A 303 -0.89 -3.59 10.20
N ARG A 304 -1.13 -4.71 9.51
CA ARG A 304 -0.14 -5.78 9.28
C ARG A 304 0.95 -5.40 8.27
N TYR A 305 0.71 -4.38 7.46
CA TYR A 305 1.56 -3.99 6.33
C TYR A 305 1.96 -2.50 6.40
N PRO A 306 2.68 -2.09 7.47
CA PRO A 306 3.09 -0.70 7.61
C PRO A 306 4.13 -0.32 6.55
N VAL A 307 4.18 0.99 6.21
CA VAL A 307 3.46 2.14 6.75
C VAL A 307 2.41 2.61 5.77
N GLY A 308 1.41 3.32 6.29
CA GLY A 308 0.37 3.93 5.47
C GLY A 308 0.60 5.41 5.19
N PHE A 309 -0.13 5.95 4.22
CA PHE A 309 -0.35 7.38 4.03
C PHE A 309 -1.76 7.66 3.49
N SER A 310 -2.18 8.93 3.51
CA SER A 310 -3.57 9.28 3.19
C SER A 310 -3.93 9.11 1.70
N GLY A 311 -2.96 9.10 0.81
CA GLY A 311 -3.21 9.32 -0.61
C GLY A 311 -3.40 10.80 -0.93
N ASP A 312 -3.81 11.13 -2.16
CA ASP A 312 -3.95 12.50 -2.69
C ASP A 312 -5.21 13.18 -2.13
N THR A 313 -5.19 13.53 -0.86
CA THR A 313 -6.24 14.31 -0.21
C THR A 313 -6.25 15.73 -0.78
N ILE A 314 -7.44 16.29 -1.03
CA ILE A 314 -7.56 17.68 -1.48
C ILE A 314 -7.04 18.61 -0.39
N VAL A 315 -6.13 19.53 -0.76
CA VAL A 315 -5.46 20.43 0.21
C VAL A 315 -6.39 21.60 0.54
N THR A 316 -7.24 21.39 1.56
CA THR A 316 -8.20 22.36 2.09
C THR A 316 -8.12 22.45 3.61
N TRP A 317 -8.69 23.51 4.18
CA TRP A 317 -8.81 23.64 5.64
C TRP A 317 -9.75 22.58 6.23
N GLU A 318 -10.76 22.17 5.48
CA GLU A 318 -11.70 21.12 5.82
C GLU A 318 -11.00 19.77 5.94
N SER A 319 -10.10 19.46 4.99
CA SER A 319 -9.26 18.25 5.03
C SER A 319 -8.30 18.29 6.22
N LEU A 320 -7.65 19.43 6.50
CA LEU A 320 -6.79 19.59 7.66
C LEU A 320 -7.56 19.39 8.97
N ALA A 321 -8.78 19.94 9.07
CA ALA A 321 -9.63 19.78 10.25
C ALA A 321 -10.08 18.32 10.46
N PHE A 322 -10.22 17.54 9.39
CA PHE A 322 -10.61 16.12 9.45
C PHE A 322 -9.47 15.19 9.89
N GLN A 323 -8.22 15.52 9.61
CA GLN A 323 -7.06 14.66 9.89
C GLN A 323 -6.95 14.20 11.35
N PRO A 324 -7.14 15.05 12.39
CA PRO A 324 -7.12 14.59 13.78
C PRO A 324 -8.24 13.59 14.09
N GLN A 325 -9.43 13.77 13.51
CA GLN A 325 -10.55 12.85 13.67
C GLN A 325 -10.22 11.50 13.06
N PHE A 326 -9.73 11.48 11.81
CA PHE A 326 -9.34 10.25 11.13
C PHE A 326 -8.23 9.51 11.89
N THR A 327 -7.21 10.21 12.38
CA THR A 327 -6.14 9.62 13.19
C THR A 327 -6.68 8.95 14.46
N ALA A 328 -7.63 9.59 15.12
CA ALA A 328 -8.24 9.03 16.32
C ALA A 328 -9.07 7.77 16.01
N THR A 329 -9.91 7.81 14.96
CA THR A 329 -10.73 6.65 14.57
C THR A 329 -9.91 5.51 13.98
N ALA A 330 -8.84 5.80 13.24
CA ALA A 330 -7.91 4.80 12.72
C ALA A 330 -7.33 3.91 13.83
N SER A 331 -7.08 4.47 15.01
CA SER A 331 -6.61 3.73 16.18
C SER A 331 -7.60 2.67 16.65
N ASN A 332 -8.89 2.80 16.34
CA ASN A 332 -9.93 1.84 16.74
C ASN A 332 -9.84 0.51 16.01
N ILE A 333 -9.10 0.45 14.91
CA ILE A 333 -8.78 -0.76 14.16
C ILE A 333 -7.27 -1.01 14.07
N GLY A 334 -6.49 -0.37 14.94
CA GLY A 334 -5.05 -0.58 15.03
C GLY A 334 -4.22 0.04 13.91
N TYR A 335 -4.80 0.86 13.05
CA TYR A 335 -4.07 1.55 11.98
C TYR A 335 -3.34 2.78 12.55
N GLY A 336 -2.11 2.58 13.04
CA GLY A 336 -1.36 3.59 13.79
C GLY A 336 -0.05 4.07 13.13
N TRP A 337 0.52 3.29 12.21
CA TRP A 337 1.73 3.66 11.49
C TRP A 337 1.37 4.27 10.13
N TRP A 338 1.07 5.56 10.12
CA TRP A 338 0.67 6.25 8.91
C TRP A 338 0.97 7.74 8.99
N SER A 339 0.93 8.42 7.85
CA SER A 339 1.17 9.86 7.71
C SER A 339 0.13 10.48 6.79
N HIS A 340 -0.13 11.77 6.96
CA HIS A 340 -0.85 12.55 5.98
C HIS A 340 0.07 12.91 4.81
N ASP A 341 -0.49 12.91 3.62
CA ASP A 341 0.09 13.55 2.45
C ASP A 341 -0.32 15.02 2.41
N ILE A 342 0.54 15.89 1.93
CA ILE A 342 0.34 17.34 1.93
C ILE A 342 0.83 17.97 0.62
#